data_ff8e4dcba7717c1a5e19fddd425d2811
#
_entry.id   ff8e4dcba7717c1a5e19fddd425d2811
#
_cell.length_a   1.000
_cell.length_b   1.000
_cell.length_c   1.000
_cell.angle_alpha   90.00
_cell.angle_beta   90.00
_cell.angle_gamma   90.00
#
_symmetry.space_group_name_H-M   'P 1'
#
loop_
_entity.id
_entity.type
_entity.pdbx_description
1 polymer ?
#
loop_
_entity_poly.entity_id
_entity_poly.type
_entity_poly.pdbx_seq_one_letter_code
_entity_poly.pdbx_strand_id
1 'polypeptide(L)'
;MKFNKAWLFVLIVWISSVLFISNLFVNPDPSPRRHLVGFTIVNDKHEFAQRLVDAFKTQAKINKYEAVVTTSHNSRINEREQIQEFIRMKVDAIFVTTLDDVYIANTLEEAARAGIPVFAIDRLIRSDAVVSSITSNNQLIGEQLASFIKHERIKQTGRATANIIEVAGTANVNTTNERHRGFLTGLEREPELQIVESVNGDYDPITSEKVMAQVIESGIPFDAVYCHNDDIALGVLEALKKAGIKGKIIVGIDGNRAILEAVDMKSMDATVVQSADEMMKVAFSALKLHTKNKKIPNRFYTYSYLYDGSRPITMLN
;
A
#
# COMPACT_ATOMS: atom_id res chain seq x y z
N MET A 1 65.20 24.55 48.75
CA MET A 1 64.78 24.93 47.37
C MET A 1 63.49 25.75 47.45
N LYS A 2 63.53 27.04 47.17
CA LYS A 2 62.30 27.87 47.14
C LYS A 2 61.66 27.70 45.80
N PHE A 3 60.51 26.97 45.76
CA PHE A 3 59.69 26.87 44.54
C PHE A 3 59.20 28.25 44.14
N ASN A 4 59.53 28.69 42.93
CA ASN A 4 59.18 30.00 42.40
C ASN A 4 57.67 30.01 42.10
N LYS A 5 56.88 30.84 42.81
CA LYS A 5 55.43 30.95 42.64
C LYS A 5 55.02 31.21 41.20
N ALA A 6 55.88 31.83 40.39
CA ALA A 6 55.61 32.07 38.96
C ALA A 6 55.52 30.73 38.14
N TRP A 7 56.36 29.73 38.45
CA TRP A 7 56.30 28.44 37.75
C TRP A 7 55.04 27.64 38.09
N LEU A 8 54.55 27.76 39.33
CA LEU A 8 53.32 27.14 39.75
C LEU A 8 52.10 27.72 39.00
N PHE A 9 52.09 29.05 38.81
CA PHE A 9 51.03 29.71 38.06
C PHE A 9 51.02 29.30 36.58
N VAL A 10 52.18 29.25 35.92
CA VAL A 10 52.31 28.81 34.51
C VAL A 10 51.85 27.36 34.34
N LEU A 11 52.20 26.47 35.32
CA LEU A 11 51.75 25.08 35.30
C LEU A 11 50.25 24.93 35.41
N ILE A 12 49.61 25.70 36.29
CA ILE A 12 48.13 25.69 36.50
C ILE A 12 47.41 26.21 35.24
N VAL A 13 47.91 27.30 34.61
CA VAL A 13 47.34 27.82 33.36
C VAL A 13 47.48 26.81 32.24
N TRP A 14 48.64 26.10 32.16
CA TRP A 14 48.87 25.09 31.14
C TRP A 14 47.93 23.87 31.32
N ILE A 15 47.81 23.36 32.55
CA ILE A 15 46.89 22.24 32.90
C ILE A 15 45.43 22.62 32.65
N SER A 16 45.02 23.84 33.01
CA SER A 16 43.65 24.30 32.73
C SER A 16 43.34 24.47 31.25
N SER A 17 44.33 24.93 30.47
CA SER A 17 44.26 25.06 29.01
C SER A 17 44.16 23.68 28.34
N VAL A 18 44.97 22.69 28.78
CA VAL A 18 44.93 21.31 28.28
C VAL A 18 43.61 20.64 28.63
N LEU A 19 43.08 20.83 29.84
CA LEU A 19 41.78 20.32 30.24
C LEU A 19 40.61 20.99 29.51
N PHE A 20 40.71 22.28 29.21
CA PHE A 20 39.73 23.01 28.39
C PHE A 20 39.72 22.52 26.94
N ILE A 21 40.91 22.34 26.34
CA ILE A 21 41.08 21.82 24.99
C ILE A 21 40.64 20.35 24.93
N SER A 22 40.95 19.52 25.92
CA SER A 22 40.46 18.12 25.97
C SER A 22 38.96 18.03 26.10
N ASN A 23 38.30 18.93 26.86
CA ASN A 23 36.84 19.00 26.93
C ASN A 23 36.19 19.45 25.62
N LEU A 24 36.87 20.29 24.81
CA LEU A 24 36.41 20.68 23.46
C LEU A 24 36.50 19.53 22.44
N PHE A 25 37.43 18.58 22.62
CA PHE A 25 37.64 17.44 21.73
C PHE A 25 37.04 16.11 22.22
N VAL A 26 36.70 16.00 23.51
CA VAL A 26 36.24 14.74 24.14
C VAL A 26 34.71 14.65 24.26
N ASN A 27 33.98 15.76 24.10
CA ASN A 27 32.53 15.77 23.98
C ASN A 27 32.11 16.46 22.67
N PRO A 28 32.14 15.79 21.52
CA PRO A 28 31.17 16.15 20.52
C PRO A 28 29.80 15.86 21.18
N ASP A 29 29.04 16.91 21.40
CA ASP A 29 27.63 16.79 21.78
C ASP A 29 27.05 15.73 20.84
N PRO A 30 26.61 14.54 21.31
CA PRO A 30 26.12 13.56 20.40
C PRO A 30 24.93 14.19 19.72
N SER A 31 25.10 14.57 18.45
CA SER A 31 23.98 15.10 17.66
C SER A 31 22.79 14.19 17.92
N PRO A 32 21.63 14.73 18.31
CA PRO A 32 20.51 13.93 18.76
C PRO A 32 20.25 12.87 17.69
N ARG A 33 20.23 11.57 18.09
CA ARG A 33 20.01 10.46 17.18
C ARG A 33 18.75 10.76 16.37
N ARG A 34 18.91 10.86 15.06
CA ARG A 34 17.75 11.03 14.17
C ARG A 34 16.92 9.77 14.22
N HIS A 35 15.66 9.92 14.51
CA HIS A 35 14.71 8.83 14.44
C HIS A 35 14.22 8.72 12.99
N LEU A 36 14.68 7.68 12.30
CA LEU A 36 14.39 7.47 10.88
C LEU A 36 13.41 6.31 10.70
N VAL A 37 12.48 6.46 9.77
CA VAL A 37 11.64 5.35 9.29
C VAL A 37 11.73 5.26 7.77
N GLY A 38 11.93 4.03 7.27
CA GLY A 38 12.02 3.74 5.84
C GLY A 38 10.69 3.25 5.29
N PHE A 39 10.32 3.71 4.09
CA PHE A 39 9.21 3.14 3.32
C PHE A 39 9.65 2.87 1.90
N THR A 40 9.61 1.61 1.47
CA THR A 40 9.77 1.25 0.06
C THR A 40 8.43 0.89 -0.55
N ILE A 41 8.14 1.49 -1.70
CA ILE A 41 6.90 1.28 -2.44
C ILE A 41 7.19 0.75 -3.85
N VAL A 42 6.32 -0.11 -4.33
CA VAL A 42 6.50 -0.81 -5.63
C VAL A 42 6.55 0.16 -6.80
N ASN A 43 5.58 1.07 -6.86
CA ASN A 43 5.46 2.06 -7.93
C ASN A 43 4.69 3.27 -7.39
N ASP A 44 5.25 4.46 -7.54
CA ASP A 44 4.67 5.73 -7.09
C ASP A 44 3.91 6.50 -8.17
N LYS A 45 3.70 5.89 -9.35
CA LYS A 45 2.91 6.50 -10.43
C LYS A 45 1.40 6.39 -10.21
N HIS A 46 0.95 5.38 -9.45
CA HIS A 46 -0.45 5.15 -9.14
C HIS A 46 -0.94 6.10 -8.05
N GLU A 47 -2.14 6.65 -8.19
CA GLU A 47 -2.68 7.64 -7.25
C GLU A 47 -2.80 7.08 -5.83
N PHE A 48 -3.26 5.82 -5.67
CA PHE A 48 -3.32 5.19 -4.35
C PHE A 48 -1.93 5.06 -3.69
N ALA A 49 -0.90 4.73 -4.47
CA ALA A 49 0.48 4.67 -4.00
C ALA A 49 1.01 6.04 -3.55
N GLN A 50 0.68 7.12 -4.30
CA GLN A 50 1.02 8.49 -3.91
C GLN A 50 0.34 8.87 -2.59
N ARG A 51 -0.95 8.53 -2.42
CA ARG A 51 -1.67 8.75 -1.16
C ARG A 51 -1.03 7.99 0.02
N LEU A 52 -0.55 6.75 -0.20
CA LEU A 52 0.20 6.01 0.84
C LEU A 52 1.51 6.71 1.22
N VAL A 53 2.27 7.24 0.25
CA VAL A 53 3.51 7.98 0.49
C VAL A 53 3.23 9.27 1.28
N ASP A 54 2.20 10.02 0.92
CA ASP A 54 1.86 11.27 1.60
C ASP A 54 1.34 11.02 3.03
N ALA A 55 0.52 10.00 3.21
CA ALA A 55 0.07 9.54 4.52
C ALA A 55 1.24 9.07 5.39
N PHE A 56 2.20 8.32 4.82
CA PHE A 56 3.41 7.89 5.52
C PHE A 56 4.23 9.10 6.02
N LYS A 57 4.54 10.06 5.14
CA LYS A 57 5.28 11.28 5.52
C LYS A 57 4.56 12.06 6.61
N THR A 58 3.24 12.16 6.50
CA THR A 58 2.39 12.83 7.49
C THR A 58 2.47 12.13 8.85
N GLN A 59 2.30 10.80 8.88
CA GLN A 59 2.35 10.03 10.12
C GLN A 59 3.77 10.00 10.72
N ALA A 60 4.82 9.93 9.90
CA ALA A 60 6.19 10.05 10.37
C ALA A 60 6.40 11.37 11.11
N LYS A 61 6.00 12.50 10.52
CA LYS A 61 6.08 13.84 11.14
C LYS A 61 5.30 13.91 12.47
N ILE A 62 4.06 13.41 12.51
CA ILE A 62 3.22 13.39 13.72
C ILE A 62 3.90 12.60 14.83
N ASN A 63 4.55 11.47 14.51
CA ASN A 63 5.23 10.60 15.46
C ASN A 63 6.70 10.98 15.70
N LYS A 64 7.17 12.13 15.17
CA LYS A 64 8.53 12.68 15.34
C LYS A 64 9.63 11.82 14.72
N TYR A 65 9.33 11.15 13.61
CA TYR A 65 10.29 10.46 12.76
C TYR A 65 10.61 11.29 11.52
N GLU A 66 11.81 11.14 11.02
CA GLU A 66 12.21 11.56 9.68
C GLU A 66 11.90 10.43 8.70
N ALA A 67 11.15 10.74 7.63
CA ALA A 67 10.71 9.78 6.63
C ALA A 67 11.72 9.63 5.49
N VAL A 68 12.14 8.41 5.20
CA VAL A 68 12.90 8.05 4.01
C VAL A 68 12.02 7.19 3.11
N VAL A 69 11.68 7.70 1.93
CA VAL A 69 10.80 7.01 0.97
C VAL A 69 11.58 6.66 -0.28
N THR A 70 11.44 5.42 -0.74
CA THR A 70 12.03 4.93 -1.98
C THR A 70 10.99 4.22 -2.83
N THR A 71 11.14 4.24 -4.16
CA THR A 71 10.30 3.46 -5.07
C THR A 71 11.14 2.44 -5.82
N SER A 72 10.66 1.20 -5.86
CA SER A 72 11.37 0.13 -6.57
C SER A 72 11.15 0.13 -8.08
N HIS A 73 10.22 0.96 -8.59
CA HIS A 73 9.87 1.04 -10.02
C HIS A 73 9.57 -0.33 -10.65
N ASN A 74 8.76 -1.15 -9.95
CA ASN A 74 8.43 -2.51 -10.35
C ASN A 74 9.64 -3.46 -10.48
N SER A 75 10.76 -3.17 -9.77
CA SER A 75 11.94 -4.01 -9.74
C SER A 75 12.13 -4.66 -8.37
N ARG A 76 11.99 -5.97 -8.28
CA ARG A 76 12.27 -6.73 -7.04
C ARG A 76 13.74 -6.64 -6.60
N ILE A 77 14.66 -6.39 -7.55
CA ILE A 77 16.08 -6.18 -7.24
C ILE A 77 16.25 -4.84 -6.50
N ASN A 78 15.68 -3.76 -7.05
CA ASN A 78 15.70 -2.45 -6.41
C ASN A 78 15.03 -2.48 -5.03
N GLU A 79 13.89 -3.17 -4.90
CA GLU A 79 13.19 -3.33 -3.63
C GLU A 79 14.10 -3.95 -2.56
N ARG A 80 14.78 -5.04 -2.90
CA ARG A 80 15.76 -5.68 -2.01
C ARG A 80 16.88 -4.73 -1.62
N GLU A 81 17.49 -4.04 -2.58
CA GLU A 81 18.60 -3.11 -2.35
C GLU A 81 18.20 -1.94 -1.46
N GLN A 82 16.97 -1.43 -1.61
CA GLN A 82 16.40 -0.38 -0.79
C GLN A 82 16.19 -0.83 0.66
N ILE A 83 15.68 -2.04 0.88
CA ILE A 83 15.55 -2.60 2.23
C ILE A 83 16.94 -2.75 2.87
N GLN A 84 17.94 -3.24 2.13
CA GLN A 84 19.33 -3.33 2.60
C GLN A 84 19.92 -1.96 2.95
N GLU A 85 19.59 -0.91 2.18
CA GLU A 85 19.99 0.45 2.51
C GLU A 85 19.37 0.94 3.82
N PHE A 86 18.08 0.68 4.04
CA PHE A 86 17.43 1.00 5.31
C PHE A 86 18.10 0.28 6.50
N ILE A 87 18.54 -0.98 6.31
CA ILE A 87 19.31 -1.71 7.33
C ILE A 87 20.66 -1.02 7.60
N ARG A 88 21.40 -0.60 6.55
CA ARG A 88 22.67 0.14 6.69
C ARG A 88 22.49 1.48 7.40
N MET A 89 21.40 2.19 7.08
CA MET A 89 21.03 3.45 7.71
C MET A 89 20.57 3.28 9.17
N LYS A 90 20.33 2.05 9.62
CA LYS A 90 19.82 1.71 10.97
C LYS A 90 18.52 2.45 11.28
N VAL A 91 17.57 2.43 10.36
CA VAL A 91 16.26 3.04 10.57
C VAL A 91 15.54 2.39 11.76
N ASP A 92 14.65 3.12 12.42
CA ASP A 92 13.90 2.62 13.59
C ASP A 92 12.78 1.65 13.20
N ALA A 93 12.30 1.70 11.94
CA ALA A 93 11.36 0.74 11.37
C ALA A 93 11.39 0.78 9.84
N ILE A 94 11.02 -0.33 9.21
CA ILE A 94 10.82 -0.45 7.76
C ILE A 94 9.34 -0.71 7.49
N PHE A 95 8.77 0.08 6.58
CA PHE A 95 7.46 -0.14 5.98
C PHE A 95 7.67 -0.57 4.54
N VAL A 96 6.89 -1.55 4.06
CA VAL A 96 7.12 -2.13 2.74
C VAL A 96 5.81 -2.52 2.06
N THR A 97 5.64 -2.10 0.80
CA THR A 97 4.78 -2.79 -0.15
C THR A 97 5.67 -3.64 -1.06
N THR A 98 5.29 -4.88 -1.37
CA THR A 98 6.17 -5.77 -2.13
C THR A 98 5.58 -6.25 -3.44
N LEU A 99 6.45 -6.50 -4.42
CA LEU A 99 6.15 -7.23 -5.65
C LEU A 99 6.14 -8.75 -5.44
N ASP A 100 7.06 -9.23 -4.60
CA ASP A 100 7.36 -10.65 -4.47
C ASP A 100 7.86 -10.93 -3.04
N ASP A 101 6.95 -11.40 -2.18
CA ASP A 101 7.23 -11.67 -0.78
C ASP A 101 8.27 -12.79 -0.58
N VAL A 102 8.33 -13.74 -1.51
CA VAL A 102 9.31 -14.83 -1.49
C VAL A 102 10.72 -14.30 -1.81
N TYR A 103 10.82 -13.43 -2.81
CA TYR A 103 12.12 -12.89 -3.23
C TYR A 103 12.81 -12.05 -2.15
N ILE A 104 12.04 -11.25 -1.39
CA ILE A 104 12.59 -10.38 -0.36
C ILE A 104 12.69 -11.04 1.02
N ALA A 105 12.18 -12.26 1.22
CA ALA A 105 12.07 -12.90 2.53
C ALA A 105 13.39 -12.90 3.32
N ASN A 106 14.51 -13.30 2.71
CA ASN A 106 15.83 -13.31 3.36
C ASN A 106 16.26 -11.91 3.81
N THR A 107 15.97 -10.87 3.03
CA THR A 107 16.32 -9.48 3.37
C THR A 107 15.47 -8.95 4.52
N LEU A 108 14.21 -9.38 4.60
CA LEU A 108 13.36 -9.05 5.75
C LEU A 108 13.88 -9.74 7.04
N GLU A 109 14.39 -10.96 6.93
CA GLU A 109 15.05 -11.64 8.04
C GLU A 109 16.35 -10.93 8.47
N GLU A 110 17.12 -10.37 7.53
CA GLU A 110 18.29 -9.53 7.84
C GLU A 110 17.88 -8.30 8.63
N ALA A 111 16.77 -7.62 8.26
CA ALA A 111 16.23 -6.49 9.00
C ALA A 111 15.82 -6.90 10.42
N ALA A 112 15.11 -8.02 10.56
CA ALA A 112 14.68 -8.54 11.88
C ALA A 112 15.89 -8.91 12.76
N ARG A 113 16.94 -9.55 12.20
CA ARG A 113 18.19 -9.86 12.93
C ARG A 113 18.94 -8.58 13.34
N ALA A 114 18.82 -7.50 12.57
CA ALA A 114 19.36 -6.19 12.94
C ALA A 114 18.51 -5.45 13.99
N GLY A 115 17.42 -6.05 14.46
CA GLY A 115 16.49 -5.46 15.45
C GLY A 115 15.58 -4.38 14.86
N ILE A 116 15.43 -4.33 13.53
CA ILE A 116 14.60 -3.36 12.83
C ILE A 116 13.23 -3.99 12.53
N PRO A 117 12.13 -3.53 13.15
CA PRO A 117 10.80 -4.05 12.90
C PRO A 117 10.33 -3.72 11.48
N VAL A 118 9.70 -4.71 10.83
CA VAL A 118 9.15 -4.59 9.49
C VAL A 118 7.63 -4.64 9.54
N PHE A 119 6.97 -3.71 8.84
CA PHE A 119 5.52 -3.64 8.67
C PHE A 119 5.17 -3.71 7.19
N ALA A 120 4.35 -4.69 6.81
CA ALA A 120 3.84 -4.80 5.45
C ALA A 120 2.63 -3.88 5.29
N ILE A 121 2.60 -3.11 4.20
CA ILE A 121 1.55 -2.13 3.92
C ILE A 121 0.83 -2.52 2.63
N ASP A 122 -0.50 -2.46 2.62
CA ASP A 122 -1.38 -2.75 1.50
C ASP A 122 -1.31 -4.22 1.04
N ARG A 123 -0.13 -4.76 0.86
CA ARG A 123 0.11 -6.15 0.42
C ARG A 123 0.56 -7.03 1.58
N LEU A 124 -0.08 -8.20 1.71
CA LEU A 124 0.32 -9.19 2.70
C LEU A 124 1.69 -9.75 2.37
N ILE A 125 2.56 -9.83 3.36
CA ILE A 125 3.83 -10.54 3.30
C ILE A 125 3.78 -11.71 4.28
N ARG A 126 4.01 -12.93 3.77
CA ARG A 126 4.04 -14.16 4.57
C ARG A 126 5.46 -14.44 5.03
N SER A 127 5.85 -13.80 6.13
CA SER A 127 7.17 -13.98 6.74
C SER A 127 7.09 -13.71 8.24
N ASP A 128 7.76 -14.54 9.04
CA ASP A 128 7.90 -14.35 10.48
C ASP A 128 8.75 -13.11 10.83
N ALA A 129 9.49 -12.57 9.85
CA ALA A 129 10.24 -11.33 9.99
C ALA A 129 9.33 -10.08 9.98
N VAL A 130 8.07 -10.21 9.55
CA VAL A 130 7.11 -9.11 9.52
C VAL A 130 6.33 -9.05 10.83
N VAL A 131 6.43 -7.93 11.54
CA VAL A 131 5.73 -7.71 12.81
C VAL A 131 4.22 -7.72 12.62
N SER A 132 3.74 -7.05 11.56
CA SER A 132 2.32 -7.02 11.22
C SER A 132 2.11 -6.56 9.78
N SER A 133 1.03 -7.02 9.16
CA SER A 133 0.54 -6.52 7.86
C SER A 133 -0.68 -5.65 8.07
N ILE A 134 -0.69 -4.47 7.44
CA ILE A 134 -1.79 -3.52 7.47
C ILE A 134 -2.37 -3.42 6.06
N THR A 135 -3.60 -3.90 5.86
CA THR A 135 -4.22 -4.06 4.54
C THR A 135 -5.73 -3.87 4.61
N SER A 136 -6.38 -3.63 3.49
CA SER A 136 -7.83 -3.76 3.38
C SER A 136 -8.26 -5.23 3.38
N ASN A 137 -9.50 -5.53 3.74
CA ASN A 137 -10.04 -6.88 3.62
C ASN A 137 -10.42 -7.16 2.15
N ASN A 138 -9.41 -7.49 1.34
CA ASN A 138 -9.56 -7.70 -0.10
C ASN A 138 -10.55 -8.80 -0.47
N GLN A 139 -10.68 -9.84 0.37
CA GLN A 139 -11.67 -10.88 0.15
C GLN A 139 -13.08 -10.33 0.33
N LEU A 140 -13.35 -9.62 1.42
CA LEU A 140 -14.66 -8.99 1.66
C LEU A 140 -15.01 -7.96 0.58
N ILE A 141 -14.02 -7.19 0.10
CA ILE A 141 -14.20 -6.25 -1.01
C ILE A 141 -14.68 -6.98 -2.27
N GLY A 142 -14.05 -8.10 -2.63
CA GLY A 142 -14.48 -8.91 -3.78
C GLY A 142 -15.93 -9.41 -3.64
N GLU A 143 -16.28 -9.98 -2.47
CA GLU A 143 -17.64 -10.47 -2.18
C GLU A 143 -18.69 -9.35 -2.34
N GLN A 144 -18.36 -8.14 -1.90
CA GLN A 144 -19.29 -7.02 -1.96
C GLN A 144 -19.47 -6.47 -3.37
N LEU A 145 -18.40 -6.45 -4.18
CA LEU A 145 -18.53 -6.04 -5.58
C LEU A 145 -19.34 -7.04 -6.40
N ALA A 146 -19.24 -8.35 -6.11
CA ALA A 146 -20.13 -9.34 -6.70
C ALA A 146 -21.60 -9.07 -6.32
N SER A 147 -21.85 -8.79 -5.04
CA SER A 147 -23.19 -8.43 -4.55
C SER A 147 -23.70 -7.13 -5.18
N PHE A 148 -22.86 -6.13 -5.36
CA PHE A 148 -23.21 -4.86 -6.03
C PHE A 148 -23.64 -5.11 -7.48
N ILE A 149 -22.85 -5.86 -8.26
CA ILE A 149 -23.17 -6.21 -9.65
C ILE A 149 -24.53 -6.90 -9.72
N LYS A 150 -24.80 -7.85 -8.82
CA LYS A 150 -26.09 -8.51 -8.72
C LYS A 150 -27.23 -7.50 -8.54
N HIS A 151 -27.11 -6.59 -7.59
CA HIS A 151 -28.16 -5.61 -7.30
C HIS A 151 -28.42 -4.69 -8.52
N GLU A 152 -27.37 -4.23 -9.18
CA GLU A 152 -27.52 -3.39 -10.35
C GLU A 152 -28.13 -4.14 -11.55
N ARG A 153 -27.81 -5.44 -11.73
CA ARG A 153 -28.48 -6.27 -12.75
C ARG A 153 -29.98 -6.43 -12.47
N ILE A 154 -30.33 -6.69 -11.23
CA ILE A 154 -31.77 -6.78 -10.84
C ILE A 154 -32.49 -5.46 -11.14
N LYS A 155 -31.90 -4.30 -10.83
CA LYS A 155 -32.48 -3.00 -11.16
C LYS A 155 -32.64 -2.79 -12.68
N GLN A 156 -31.64 -3.20 -13.48
CA GLN A 156 -31.65 -3.01 -14.94
C GLN A 156 -32.59 -3.97 -15.66
N THR A 157 -32.70 -5.22 -15.23
CA THR A 157 -33.33 -6.31 -16.00
C THR A 157 -34.41 -7.09 -15.25
N GLY A 158 -34.56 -6.87 -13.95
CA GLY A 158 -35.40 -7.67 -13.07
C GLY A 158 -34.84 -9.05 -12.72
N ARG A 159 -33.61 -9.37 -13.15
CA ARG A 159 -32.96 -10.69 -12.95
C ARG A 159 -31.53 -10.54 -12.45
N ALA A 160 -31.06 -11.51 -11.66
CA ALA A 160 -29.69 -11.59 -11.17
C ALA A 160 -28.78 -12.34 -12.15
N THR A 161 -28.87 -12.07 -13.46
CA THR A 161 -28.10 -12.77 -14.51
C THR A 161 -27.07 -11.83 -15.11
N ALA A 162 -25.80 -12.18 -15.09
CA ALA A 162 -24.76 -11.40 -15.75
C ALA A 162 -23.57 -12.27 -16.19
N ASN A 163 -23.09 -11.98 -17.41
CA ASN A 163 -21.78 -12.35 -17.88
C ASN A 163 -20.78 -11.27 -17.47
N ILE A 164 -19.76 -11.64 -16.73
CA ILE A 164 -18.81 -10.69 -16.13
C ILE A 164 -17.43 -10.91 -16.74
N ILE A 165 -16.80 -9.82 -17.18
CA ILE A 165 -15.37 -9.81 -17.50
C ILE A 165 -14.61 -9.42 -16.23
N GLU A 166 -13.66 -10.24 -15.82
CA GLU A 166 -12.70 -9.88 -14.78
C GLU A 166 -11.43 -9.32 -15.42
N VAL A 167 -11.05 -8.10 -15.04
CA VAL A 167 -9.74 -7.54 -15.40
C VAL A 167 -8.89 -7.50 -14.14
N ALA A 168 -8.03 -8.52 -14.02
CA ALA A 168 -7.27 -8.79 -12.81
C ALA A 168 -5.98 -7.94 -12.72
N GLY A 169 -5.47 -7.80 -11.50
CA GLY A 169 -4.14 -7.21 -11.24
C GLY A 169 -3.01 -8.17 -11.56
N THR A 170 -1.78 -7.77 -11.17
CA THR A 170 -0.56 -8.55 -11.39
C THR A 170 -0.71 -9.97 -10.85
N ALA A 171 -0.37 -10.96 -11.67
CA ALA A 171 -0.46 -12.37 -11.32
C ALA A 171 0.44 -12.70 -10.10
N ASN A 172 -0.01 -13.64 -9.28
CA ASN A 172 0.68 -14.11 -8.06
C ASN A 172 0.83 -13.07 -6.93
N VAL A 173 0.31 -11.86 -7.08
CA VAL A 173 0.23 -10.90 -5.97
C VAL A 173 -0.92 -11.29 -5.04
N ASN A 174 -0.66 -11.26 -3.71
CA ASN A 174 -1.66 -11.66 -2.72
C ASN A 174 -2.98 -10.88 -2.83
N THR A 175 -2.90 -9.56 -3.05
CA THR A 175 -4.07 -8.68 -3.22
C THR A 175 -4.93 -9.13 -4.41
N THR A 176 -4.31 -9.44 -5.56
CA THR A 176 -5.00 -9.98 -6.75
C THR A 176 -5.73 -11.28 -6.42
N ASN A 177 -5.03 -12.21 -5.75
CA ASN A 177 -5.60 -13.52 -5.39
C ASN A 177 -6.74 -13.40 -4.36
N GLU A 178 -6.63 -12.49 -3.40
CA GLU A 178 -7.67 -12.28 -2.38
C GLU A 178 -8.91 -11.62 -3.00
N ARG A 179 -8.76 -10.61 -3.89
CA ARG A 179 -9.84 -9.96 -4.63
C ARG A 179 -10.58 -10.96 -5.52
N HIS A 180 -9.84 -11.76 -6.29
CA HIS A 180 -10.42 -12.81 -7.13
C HIS A 180 -11.23 -13.83 -6.31
N ARG A 181 -10.61 -14.41 -5.25
CA ARG A 181 -11.30 -15.39 -4.40
C ARG A 181 -12.54 -14.83 -3.72
N GLY A 182 -12.45 -13.60 -3.20
CA GLY A 182 -13.60 -12.93 -2.61
C GLY A 182 -14.73 -12.75 -3.60
N PHE A 183 -14.42 -12.33 -4.82
CA PHE A 183 -15.41 -12.17 -5.87
C PHE A 183 -16.07 -13.52 -6.22
N LEU A 184 -15.29 -14.59 -6.39
CA LEU A 184 -15.83 -15.94 -6.61
C LEU A 184 -16.74 -16.38 -5.45
N THR A 185 -16.33 -16.16 -4.20
CA THR A 185 -17.15 -16.47 -3.02
C THR A 185 -18.51 -15.72 -3.06
N GLY A 186 -18.48 -14.45 -3.52
CA GLY A 186 -19.70 -13.67 -3.73
C GLY A 186 -20.60 -14.24 -4.83
N LEU A 187 -20.02 -14.91 -5.84
CA LEU A 187 -20.77 -15.54 -6.93
C LEU A 187 -21.31 -16.95 -6.58
N GLU A 188 -20.72 -17.68 -5.62
CA GLU A 188 -21.09 -19.06 -5.29
C GLU A 188 -22.59 -19.25 -4.98
N ARG A 189 -23.23 -18.19 -4.46
CA ARG A 189 -24.67 -18.19 -4.13
C ARG A 189 -25.57 -17.73 -5.28
N GLU A 190 -24.97 -17.37 -6.42
CA GLU A 190 -25.64 -16.72 -7.54
C GLU A 190 -25.23 -17.38 -8.87
N PRO A 191 -25.71 -18.59 -9.16
CA PRO A 191 -25.22 -19.41 -10.29
C PRO A 191 -25.45 -18.79 -11.67
N GLU A 192 -26.30 -17.78 -11.75
CA GLU A 192 -26.56 -17.02 -12.99
C GLU A 192 -25.61 -15.82 -13.19
N LEU A 193 -24.71 -15.55 -12.22
CA LEU A 193 -23.63 -14.58 -12.33
C LEU A 193 -22.32 -15.36 -12.58
N GLN A 194 -21.67 -15.15 -13.71
CA GLN A 194 -20.47 -15.91 -14.06
C GLN A 194 -19.38 -15.03 -14.64
N ILE A 195 -18.14 -15.29 -14.25
CA ILE A 195 -16.98 -14.77 -14.97
C ILE A 195 -16.88 -15.56 -16.27
N VAL A 196 -17.12 -14.91 -17.40
CA VAL A 196 -17.03 -15.54 -18.73
C VAL A 196 -15.64 -15.41 -19.34
N GLU A 197 -14.86 -14.44 -18.87
CA GLU A 197 -13.47 -14.23 -19.27
C GLU A 197 -12.72 -13.51 -18.14
N SER A 198 -11.47 -13.90 -17.91
CA SER A 198 -10.57 -13.26 -16.95
C SER A 198 -9.26 -12.93 -17.67
N VAL A 199 -8.90 -11.64 -17.68
CA VAL A 199 -7.70 -11.11 -18.34
C VAL A 199 -6.83 -10.34 -17.36
N ASN A 200 -5.52 -10.28 -17.62
CA ASN A 200 -4.57 -9.59 -16.75
C ASN A 200 -4.36 -8.14 -17.20
N GLY A 201 -4.80 -7.19 -16.40
CA GLY A 201 -4.58 -5.75 -16.57
C GLY A 201 -3.33 -5.22 -15.89
N ASP A 202 -2.67 -6.06 -15.06
CA ASP A 202 -1.37 -5.78 -14.40
C ASP A 202 -1.32 -4.50 -13.55
N TYR A 203 -2.49 -4.05 -13.04
CA TYR A 203 -2.63 -2.76 -12.35
C TYR A 203 -2.17 -1.56 -13.20
N ASP A 204 -2.19 -1.68 -14.53
CA ASP A 204 -1.71 -0.66 -15.46
C ASP A 204 -2.83 -0.27 -16.45
N PRO A 205 -3.16 1.03 -16.58
CA PRO A 205 -4.28 1.46 -17.42
C PRO A 205 -4.04 1.19 -18.92
N ILE A 206 -2.80 1.25 -19.39
CA ILE A 206 -2.47 1.00 -20.81
C ILE A 206 -2.64 -0.48 -21.14
N THR A 207 -2.13 -1.35 -20.27
CA THR A 207 -2.30 -2.80 -20.38
C THR A 207 -3.78 -3.17 -20.31
N SER A 208 -4.52 -2.59 -19.38
CA SER A 208 -5.96 -2.83 -19.18
C SER A 208 -6.80 -2.40 -20.37
N GLU A 209 -6.51 -1.25 -20.97
CA GLU A 209 -7.14 -0.80 -22.21
C GLU A 209 -6.91 -1.82 -23.33
N LYS A 210 -5.68 -2.26 -23.51
CA LYS A 210 -5.32 -3.22 -24.57
C LYS A 210 -6.02 -4.56 -24.40
N VAL A 211 -5.99 -5.16 -23.20
CA VAL A 211 -6.63 -6.47 -22.98
C VAL A 211 -8.15 -6.37 -23.05
N MET A 212 -8.76 -5.27 -22.58
CA MET A 212 -10.20 -5.05 -22.72
C MET A 212 -10.61 -4.86 -24.19
N ALA A 213 -9.81 -4.15 -24.99
CA ALA A 213 -10.05 -4.04 -26.44
C ALA A 213 -10.04 -5.42 -27.10
N GLN A 214 -9.11 -6.32 -26.76
CA GLN A 214 -9.08 -7.71 -27.24
C GLN A 214 -10.33 -8.50 -26.84
N VAL A 215 -10.81 -8.33 -25.61
CA VAL A 215 -12.08 -8.95 -25.16
C VAL A 215 -13.24 -8.45 -26.00
N ILE A 216 -13.31 -7.15 -26.30
CA ILE A 216 -14.36 -6.58 -27.15
C ILE A 216 -14.28 -7.14 -28.57
N GLU A 217 -13.09 -7.21 -29.15
CA GLU A 217 -12.85 -7.77 -30.50
C GLU A 217 -13.20 -9.25 -30.61
N SER A 218 -13.07 -10.03 -29.52
CA SER A 218 -13.44 -11.44 -29.51
C SER A 218 -14.95 -11.69 -29.62
N GLY A 219 -15.76 -10.66 -29.40
CA GLY A 219 -17.20 -10.72 -29.48
C GLY A 219 -17.86 -11.48 -28.30
N ILE A 220 -17.13 -11.77 -27.22
CA ILE A 220 -17.69 -12.38 -26.01
C ILE A 220 -18.75 -11.42 -25.43
N PRO A 221 -20.02 -11.87 -25.27
CA PRO A 221 -21.05 -11.04 -24.69
C PRO A 221 -20.82 -10.88 -23.19
N PHE A 222 -20.89 -9.64 -22.69
CA PHE A 222 -20.77 -9.34 -21.26
C PHE A 222 -21.74 -8.26 -20.82
N ASP A 223 -22.05 -8.25 -19.54
CA ASP A 223 -22.95 -7.31 -18.88
C ASP A 223 -22.23 -6.42 -17.89
N ALA A 224 -21.17 -6.92 -17.29
CA ALA A 224 -20.40 -6.21 -16.27
C ALA A 224 -18.89 -6.42 -16.46
N VAL A 225 -18.11 -5.48 -15.90
CA VAL A 225 -16.65 -5.57 -15.80
C VAL A 225 -16.24 -5.37 -14.34
N TYR A 226 -15.57 -6.36 -13.78
CA TYR A 226 -14.93 -6.30 -12.46
C TYR A 226 -13.46 -5.96 -12.62
N CYS A 227 -13.07 -4.76 -12.23
CA CYS A 227 -11.70 -4.27 -12.27
C CYS A 227 -11.05 -4.42 -10.89
N HIS A 228 -9.88 -5.06 -10.82
CA HIS A 228 -9.22 -5.27 -9.55
C HIS A 228 -8.71 -3.98 -8.89
N ASN A 229 -8.57 -2.88 -9.63
CA ASN A 229 -8.39 -1.54 -9.08
C ASN A 229 -8.85 -0.45 -10.05
N ASP A 230 -8.73 0.80 -9.61
CA ASP A 230 -9.18 1.97 -10.37
C ASP A 230 -8.28 2.31 -11.56
N ASP A 231 -6.99 1.99 -11.52
CA ASP A 231 -6.10 2.17 -12.69
C ASP A 231 -6.51 1.22 -13.82
N ILE A 232 -6.87 -0.02 -13.48
CA ILE A 232 -7.48 -0.97 -14.42
C ILE A 232 -8.79 -0.42 -14.97
N ALA A 233 -9.64 0.11 -14.09
CA ALA A 233 -10.93 0.67 -14.51
C ALA A 233 -10.77 1.84 -15.48
N LEU A 234 -9.77 2.70 -15.32
CA LEU A 234 -9.45 3.76 -16.29
C LEU A 234 -9.17 3.21 -17.69
N GLY A 235 -8.37 2.15 -17.79
CA GLY A 235 -8.09 1.49 -19.06
C GLY A 235 -9.34 0.86 -19.69
N VAL A 236 -10.15 0.17 -18.86
CA VAL A 236 -11.44 -0.42 -19.30
C VAL A 236 -12.39 0.64 -19.82
N LEU A 237 -12.56 1.74 -19.10
CA LEU A 237 -13.42 2.86 -19.53
C LEU A 237 -12.98 3.44 -20.87
N GLU A 238 -11.67 3.59 -21.09
CA GLU A 238 -11.15 4.10 -22.37
C GLU A 238 -11.38 3.09 -23.51
N ALA A 239 -11.20 1.79 -23.31
CA ALA A 239 -11.50 0.76 -24.30
C ALA A 239 -12.98 0.74 -24.68
N LEU A 240 -13.89 0.77 -23.69
CA LEU A 240 -15.34 0.82 -23.91
C LEU A 240 -15.76 2.08 -24.66
N LYS A 241 -15.21 3.23 -24.31
CA LYS A 241 -15.45 4.51 -24.97
C LYS A 241 -15.02 4.48 -26.44
N LYS A 242 -13.83 3.97 -26.75
CA LYS A 242 -13.33 3.83 -28.15
C LYS A 242 -14.21 2.91 -28.98
N ALA A 243 -14.75 1.84 -28.35
CA ALA A 243 -15.65 0.90 -28.99
C ALA A 243 -17.12 1.40 -29.06
N GLY A 244 -17.45 2.54 -28.47
CA GLY A 244 -18.84 3.06 -28.42
C GLY A 244 -19.77 2.22 -27.53
N ILE A 245 -19.27 1.36 -26.65
CA ILE A 245 -20.05 0.48 -25.79
C ILE A 245 -20.49 1.24 -24.54
N LYS A 246 -21.79 1.14 -24.21
CA LYS A 246 -22.42 1.79 -23.06
C LYS A 246 -23.32 0.82 -22.31
N GLY A 247 -23.75 1.20 -21.10
CA GLY A 247 -24.74 0.45 -20.30
C GLY A 247 -24.18 -0.83 -19.68
N LYS A 248 -22.88 -0.99 -19.57
CA LYS A 248 -22.23 -2.05 -18.81
C LYS A 248 -22.03 -1.60 -17.38
N ILE A 249 -22.18 -2.53 -16.43
CA ILE A 249 -21.86 -2.28 -15.02
C ILE A 249 -20.35 -2.37 -14.86
N ILE A 250 -19.71 -1.31 -14.37
CA ILE A 250 -18.26 -1.24 -14.18
C ILE A 250 -17.96 -0.96 -12.72
N VAL A 251 -17.16 -1.81 -12.09
CA VAL A 251 -16.76 -1.66 -10.69
C VAL A 251 -15.25 -1.72 -10.51
N GLY A 252 -14.72 -0.96 -9.54
CA GLY A 252 -13.29 -0.86 -9.24
C GLY A 252 -12.99 -0.81 -7.74
N ILE A 253 -11.74 -0.58 -7.41
CA ILE A 253 -11.23 -0.51 -6.04
C ILE A 253 -10.12 0.54 -6.03
N ASP A 254 -10.04 1.37 -5.03
CA ASP A 254 -9.06 2.32 -4.52
C ASP A 254 -9.69 3.67 -4.16
N GLY A 255 -10.71 4.13 -4.90
CA GLY A 255 -11.30 5.46 -4.75
C GLY A 255 -10.37 6.54 -5.31
N ASN A 256 -9.77 6.31 -6.48
CA ASN A 256 -8.98 7.31 -7.18
C ASN A 256 -9.88 8.46 -7.68
N ARG A 257 -9.35 9.68 -7.64
CA ARG A 257 -10.14 10.89 -7.95
C ARG A 257 -10.85 10.81 -9.28
N ALA A 258 -10.15 10.40 -10.34
CA ALA A 258 -10.74 10.29 -11.68
C ALA A 258 -11.89 9.27 -11.73
N ILE A 259 -11.82 8.20 -10.92
CA ILE A 259 -12.87 7.18 -10.81
C ILE A 259 -14.05 7.67 -9.97
N LEU A 260 -13.81 8.39 -8.88
CA LEU A 260 -14.90 9.03 -8.13
C LEU A 260 -15.68 10.01 -9.02
N GLU A 261 -14.97 10.82 -9.82
CA GLU A 261 -15.59 11.71 -10.82
C GLU A 261 -16.36 10.90 -11.89
N ALA A 262 -15.84 9.76 -12.36
CA ALA A 262 -16.52 8.88 -13.32
C ALA A 262 -17.79 8.25 -12.73
N VAL A 263 -17.78 7.89 -11.45
CA VAL A 263 -18.98 7.40 -10.74
C VAL A 263 -20.02 8.51 -10.60
N ASP A 264 -19.63 9.73 -10.23
CA ASP A 264 -20.55 10.87 -10.13
C ASP A 264 -21.19 11.21 -11.49
N MET A 265 -20.43 11.09 -12.57
CA MET A 265 -20.88 11.30 -13.95
C MET A 265 -21.66 10.10 -14.53
N LYS A 266 -21.83 9.00 -13.75
CA LYS A 266 -22.50 7.77 -14.19
C LYS A 266 -21.85 7.11 -15.42
N SER A 267 -20.56 7.30 -15.61
CA SER A 267 -19.75 6.56 -16.59
C SER A 267 -19.11 5.31 -16.02
N MET A 268 -19.13 5.17 -14.68
CA MET A 268 -18.80 3.99 -13.90
C MET A 268 -19.83 3.83 -12.79
N ASP A 269 -20.07 2.62 -12.30
CA ASP A 269 -21.16 2.35 -11.34
C ASP A 269 -20.70 2.46 -9.90
N ALA A 270 -19.53 1.91 -9.56
CA ALA A 270 -18.99 1.98 -8.19
C ALA A 270 -17.50 1.72 -8.12
N THR A 271 -16.90 2.22 -7.03
CA THR A 271 -15.57 1.80 -6.56
C THR A 271 -15.58 1.59 -5.06
N VAL A 272 -14.74 0.67 -4.56
CA VAL A 272 -14.47 0.55 -3.12
C VAL A 272 -13.32 1.45 -2.75
N VAL A 273 -13.61 2.47 -1.94
CA VAL A 273 -12.60 3.43 -1.47
C VAL A 273 -11.76 2.82 -0.37
N GLN A 274 -10.45 2.81 -0.55
CA GLN A 274 -9.45 2.43 0.45
C GLN A 274 -8.82 3.69 1.09
N SER A 275 -8.61 3.66 2.41
CA SER A 275 -8.04 4.79 3.14
C SER A 275 -6.53 4.60 3.39
N ALA A 276 -5.70 5.26 2.57
CA ALA A 276 -4.26 5.32 2.78
C ALA A 276 -3.90 5.97 4.14
N ASP A 277 -4.63 7.00 4.55
CA ASP A 277 -4.44 7.68 5.84
C ASP A 277 -4.68 6.73 7.01
N GLU A 278 -5.74 5.93 6.96
CA GLU A 278 -6.04 4.96 8.01
C GLU A 278 -4.99 3.85 8.05
N MET A 279 -4.56 3.33 6.88
CA MET A 279 -3.49 2.32 6.81
C MET A 279 -2.23 2.82 7.52
N MET A 280 -1.78 4.03 7.22
CA MET A 280 -0.56 4.57 7.82
C MET A 280 -0.73 4.93 9.29
N LYS A 281 -1.91 5.42 9.70
CA LYS A 281 -2.23 5.68 11.10
C LYS A 281 -2.20 4.38 11.93
N VAL A 282 -2.77 3.30 11.41
CA VAL A 282 -2.72 1.97 12.05
C VAL A 282 -1.28 1.45 12.09
N ALA A 283 -0.52 1.59 11.00
CA ALA A 283 0.86 1.15 10.92
C ALA A 283 1.78 1.83 11.94
N PHE A 284 1.68 3.16 12.10
CA PHE A 284 2.45 3.88 13.12
C PHE A 284 1.95 3.59 14.55
N SER A 285 0.66 3.28 14.71
CA SER A 285 0.13 2.81 16.00
C SER A 285 0.69 1.44 16.36
N ALA A 286 0.82 0.53 15.38
CA ALA A 286 1.46 -0.76 15.55
C ALA A 286 2.95 -0.61 15.90
N LEU A 287 3.69 0.28 15.22
CA LEU A 287 5.08 0.61 15.57
C LEU A 287 5.19 1.09 17.03
N LYS A 288 4.30 2.00 17.45
CA LYS A 288 4.27 2.52 18.84
C LYS A 288 3.96 1.42 19.87
N LEU A 289 3.12 0.44 19.53
CA LEU A 289 2.87 -0.72 20.39
C LEU A 289 4.09 -1.63 20.46
N HIS A 290 4.75 -1.86 19.32
CA HIS A 290 5.96 -2.67 19.22
C HIS A 290 7.09 -2.11 20.09
N THR A 291 7.36 -0.80 20.01
CA THR A 291 8.40 -0.15 20.83
C THR A 291 8.11 -0.21 22.33
N LYS A 292 6.86 -0.47 22.71
CA LYS A 292 6.45 -0.70 24.12
C LYS A 292 6.36 -2.17 24.50
N ASN A 293 6.88 -3.08 23.67
CA ASN A 293 6.79 -4.52 23.85
C ASN A 293 5.36 -5.03 24.09
N LYS A 294 4.36 -4.41 23.43
CA LYS A 294 2.96 -4.84 23.49
C LYS A 294 2.69 -5.88 22.41
N LYS A 295 1.79 -6.83 22.71
CA LYS A 295 1.32 -7.80 21.71
C LYS A 295 0.60 -7.09 20.56
N ILE A 296 0.94 -7.45 19.33
CA ILE A 296 0.40 -6.90 18.10
C ILE A 296 -0.19 -8.06 17.30
N PRO A 297 -1.39 -7.92 16.71
CA PRO A 297 -1.90 -8.88 15.73
C PRO A 297 -0.98 -9.00 14.51
N ASN A 298 -0.88 -10.18 13.92
CA ASN A 298 -0.10 -10.39 12.70
C ASN A 298 -0.69 -9.65 11.50
N ARG A 299 -1.98 -9.24 11.58
CA ARG A 299 -2.66 -8.48 10.55
C ARG A 299 -3.66 -7.51 11.16
N PHE A 300 -3.71 -6.31 10.60
CA PHE A 300 -4.80 -5.34 10.77
C PHE A 300 -5.54 -5.18 9.45
N TYR A 301 -6.86 -5.22 9.51
CA TYR A 301 -7.68 -4.75 8.43
C TYR A 301 -8.07 -3.28 8.68
N THR A 302 -7.88 -2.45 7.66
CA THR A 302 -8.37 -1.07 7.65
C THR A 302 -9.73 -1.02 7.01
N TYR A 303 -10.57 -0.08 7.44
CA TYR A 303 -11.88 0.04 6.84
C TYR A 303 -11.78 0.55 5.38
N SER A 304 -12.74 0.12 4.59
CA SER A 304 -13.02 0.61 3.26
C SER A 304 -14.53 0.75 3.10
N TYR A 305 -15.00 1.44 2.07
CA TYR A 305 -16.42 1.60 1.82
C TYR A 305 -16.73 1.64 0.33
N LEU A 306 -17.90 1.14 -0.03
CA LEU A 306 -18.40 1.22 -1.39
C LEU A 306 -18.91 2.64 -1.68
N TYR A 307 -18.50 3.20 -2.82
CA TYR A 307 -18.95 4.48 -3.34
C TYR A 307 -19.62 4.28 -4.72
N ASP A 308 -20.90 4.64 -4.83
CA ASP A 308 -21.76 4.53 -6.03
C ASP A 308 -22.35 5.90 -6.45
N GLY A 309 -21.74 7.00 -5.96
CA GLY A 309 -22.23 8.36 -6.14
C GLY A 309 -23.32 8.76 -5.12
N SER A 310 -23.68 7.87 -4.21
CA SER A 310 -24.48 8.18 -3.02
C SER A 310 -23.55 8.40 -1.80
N ARG A 311 -24.13 8.77 -0.66
CA ARG A 311 -23.32 8.84 0.59
C ARG A 311 -22.82 7.44 0.95
N PRO A 312 -21.61 7.31 1.54
CA PRO A 312 -21.05 6.01 1.94
C PRO A 312 -22.05 5.23 2.77
N ILE A 313 -22.49 4.07 2.26
CA ILE A 313 -23.60 3.31 2.86
C ILE A 313 -23.08 2.21 3.80
N THR A 314 -21.85 1.71 3.61
CA THR A 314 -21.34 0.58 4.37
C THR A 314 -19.83 0.72 4.60
N MET A 315 -19.42 0.78 5.87
CA MET A 315 -18.02 0.60 6.25
C MET A 315 -17.71 -0.90 6.28
N LEU A 316 -16.62 -1.29 5.62
CA LEU A 316 -16.13 -2.65 5.52
C LEU A 316 -14.95 -2.83 6.48
N ASN A 317 -15.10 -3.67 7.49
CA ASN A 317 -14.03 -3.99 8.45
C ASN A 317 -13.46 -5.38 8.21
#